data_5e01fa2b2e19e3a9688d6267dbb26d2e
#
_entry.id   5e01fa2b2e19e3a9688d6267dbb26d2e
#
_cell.length_a   1.000
_cell.length_b   1.000
_cell.length_c   1.000
_cell.angle_alpha   90.00
_cell.angle_beta   90.00
_cell.angle_gamma   90.00
#
_symmetry.space_group_name_H-M   'P 1'
#
loop_
_entity.id
_entity.type
_entity.pdbx_description
1 polymer ?
#
loop_
_entity_poly.entity_id
_entity_poly.type
_entity_poly.pdbx_seq_one_letter_code
_entity_poly.pdbx_strand_id
1 'polypeptide(L)'
;MKLQKPNKWNKTTKNRIWNGSILAAFIAAAAVFAVMLQTEKRTLAEYEKKEVYVAATDIPRGEELTQENIEDYVMPLEIDQRIVPVTAVTDRDSLYGRITVCDIGQGSVITGEMTEGKEQILGEMTEPVIAGFRAEDLYQAVGGVLRAGDRIHIYCIDKDKEEFSGENPGWQNLFVQQVFDQSGNIIPCEDTTTPAQRVNIYLDNKNVEEFYRNLAKGSLRVVKICN
;
A
#
# COMPACT_ATOMS: atom_id res chain seq x y z
N MET A 1 -26.21 90.13 47.16
CA MET A 1 -25.43 89.38 46.20
C MET A 1 -25.34 87.95 46.73
N LYS A 2 -26.20 87.04 46.19
CA LYS A 2 -26.28 85.64 46.70
C LYS A 2 -25.44 84.77 45.77
N LEU A 3 -24.38 84.16 46.28
CA LEU A 3 -23.56 83.20 45.56
C LEU A 3 -24.28 81.85 45.53
N GLN A 4 -24.55 81.40 44.27
CA GLN A 4 -25.12 80.08 43.97
C GLN A 4 -24.06 78.98 44.17
N LYS A 5 -24.37 77.97 44.98
CA LYS A 5 -23.50 76.75 45.17
C LYS A 5 -23.57 75.86 43.96
N PRO A 6 -22.47 75.33 43.48
CA PRO A 6 -22.46 74.45 42.34
C PRO A 6 -23.09 73.05 42.66
N ASN A 7 -23.89 72.61 41.76
CA ASN A 7 -24.70 71.38 41.78
C ASN A 7 -23.82 70.14 41.84
N LYS A 8 -23.93 69.33 42.91
CA LYS A 8 -23.16 68.11 43.16
C LYS A 8 -23.63 66.86 42.35
N TRP A 9 -24.52 67.06 41.37
CA TRP A 9 -25.26 65.94 40.76
C TRP A 9 -24.53 65.24 39.61
N ASN A 10 -23.42 65.73 39.14
CA ASN A 10 -22.83 65.23 37.84
C ASN A 10 -21.70 64.16 37.91
N LYS A 11 -21.19 63.84 39.13
CA LYS A 11 -20.08 62.92 39.26
C LYS A 11 -20.50 61.45 39.40
N THR A 12 -21.58 61.18 40.09
CA THR A 12 -22.06 59.78 40.34
C THR A 12 -22.74 59.16 39.12
N THR A 13 -23.42 59.98 38.31
CA THR A 13 -24.07 59.48 37.08
C THR A 13 -23.04 59.12 35.99
N LYS A 14 -21.96 59.90 35.87
CA LYS A 14 -20.91 59.67 34.89
C LYS A 14 -20.10 58.38 35.15
N ASN A 15 -19.80 58.08 36.42
CA ASN A 15 -19.10 56.86 36.80
C ASN A 15 -19.99 55.60 36.63
N ARG A 16 -21.29 55.72 36.82
CA ARG A 16 -22.24 54.61 36.65
C ARG A 16 -22.46 54.26 35.19
N ILE A 17 -22.46 55.23 34.30
CA ILE A 17 -22.56 55.03 32.84
C ILE A 17 -21.25 54.43 32.31
N TRP A 18 -20.08 54.89 32.77
CA TRP A 18 -18.79 54.34 32.36
C TRP A 18 -18.60 52.89 32.80
N ASN A 19 -18.93 52.53 34.03
CA ASN A 19 -18.84 51.16 34.49
C ASN A 19 -19.83 50.23 33.76
N GLY A 20 -21.00 50.74 33.38
CA GLY A 20 -21.97 50.02 32.57
C GLY A 20 -21.47 49.75 31.13
N SER A 21 -20.82 50.72 30.51
CA SER A 21 -20.27 50.55 29.14
C SER A 21 -19.06 49.61 29.10
N ILE A 22 -18.20 49.63 30.15
CA ILE A 22 -17.09 48.68 30.27
C ILE A 22 -17.62 47.26 30.48
N LEU A 23 -18.61 47.08 31.35
CA LEU A 23 -19.24 45.77 31.55
C LEU A 23 -19.89 45.24 30.27
N ALA A 24 -20.59 46.10 29.54
CA ALA A 24 -21.18 45.71 28.23
C ALA A 24 -20.12 45.34 27.19
N ALA A 25 -18.98 46.03 27.18
CA ALA A 25 -17.86 45.70 26.28
C ALA A 25 -17.23 44.33 26.64
N PHE A 26 -17.09 44.02 27.93
CA PHE A 26 -16.61 42.70 28.37
C PHE A 26 -17.59 41.59 28.02
N ILE A 27 -18.89 41.80 28.18
CA ILE A 27 -19.91 40.82 27.80
C ILE A 27 -19.90 40.59 26.25
N ALA A 28 -19.80 41.67 25.48
CA ALA A 28 -19.68 41.57 24.03
C ALA A 28 -18.41 40.82 23.58
N ALA A 29 -17.27 41.13 24.19
CA ALA A 29 -16.01 40.44 23.93
C ALA A 29 -16.08 38.94 24.30
N ALA A 30 -16.66 38.62 25.45
CA ALA A 30 -16.88 37.24 25.88
C ALA A 30 -17.83 36.49 24.96
N ALA A 31 -18.89 37.15 24.47
CA ALA A 31 -19.82 36.56 23.49
C ALA A 31 -19.13 36.28 22.13
N VAL A 32 -18.34 37.22 21.63
CA VAL A 32 -17.54 37.03 20.40
C VAL A 32 -16.54 35.91 20.57
N PHE A 33 -15.83 35.85 21.70
CA PHE A 33 -14.89 34.79 22.02
C PHE A 33 -15.58 33.41 22.12
N ALA A 34 -16.75 33.35 22.76
CA ALA A 34 -17.54 32.11 22.82
C ALA A 34 -18.01 31.63 21.44
N VAL A 35 -18.44 32.55 20.56
CA VAL A 35 -18.80 32.24 19.16
C VAL A 35 -17.58 31.77 18.37
N MET A 36 -16.39 32.40 18.55
CA MET A 36 -15.16 31.97 17.94
C MET A 36 -14.78 30.54 18.37
N LEU A 37 -14.81 30.25 19.64
CA LEU A 37 -14.54 28.91 20.17
C LEU A 37 -15.56 27.87 19.67
N GLN A 38 -16.82 28.29 19.51
CA GLN A 38 -17.86 27.39 19.01
C GLN A 38 -17.74 27.13 17.51
N THR A 39 -17.33 28.11 16.72
CA THR A 39 -17.03 27.94 15.29
C THR A 39 -15.78 27.11 15.10
N GLU A 40 -14.72 27.32 15.89
CA GLU A 40 -13.50 26.51 15.84
C GLU A 40 -13.79 25.02 16.19
N LYS A 41 -14.57 24.79 17.25
CA LYS A 41 -15.03 23.43 17.59
C LYS A 41 -15.88 22.79 16.49
N ARG A 42 -16.72 23.56 15.82
CA ARG A 42 -17.56 23.05 14.71
C ARG A 42 -16.71 22.73 13.49
N THR A 43 -15.76 23.58 13.10
CA THR A 43 -14.85 23.31 11.98
C THR A 43 -13.94 22.12 12.26
N LEU A 44 -13.49 21.92 13.49
CA LEU A 44 -12.70 20.74 13.90
C LEU A 44 -13.56 19.46 13.98
N ALA A 45 -14.84 19.57 14.37
CA ALA A 45 -15.77 18.43 14.43
C ALA A 45 -16.33 18.04 13.04
N GLU A 46 -16.23 18.94 12.04
CA GLU A 46 -16.67 18.67 10.67
C GLU A 46 -15.67 17.81 9.88
N TYR A 47 -14.45 17.61 10.42
CA TYR A 47 -13.44 16.71 9.89
C TYR A 47 -13.52 15.35 10.61
N GLU A 48 -14.41 14.49 10.13
CA GLU A 48 -14.36 13.09 10.53
C GLU A 48 -13.05 12.50 10.04
N LYS A 49 -12.22 12.09 10.99
CA LYS A 49 -10.98 11.37 10.70
C LYS A 49 -11.26 9.88 10.64
N LYS A 50 -10.59 9.22 9.74
CA LYS A 50 -10.60 7.77 9.61
C LYS A 50 -9.18 7.25 9.72
N GLU A 51 -8.98 6.24 10.55
CA GLU A 51 -7.73 5.50 10.63
C GLU A 51 -7.57 4.62 9.40
N VAL A 52 -6.43 4.74 8.76
CA VAL A 52 -6.01 3.92 7.63
C VAL A 52 -4.57 3.48 7.83
N TYR A 53 -4.13 2.48 7.11
CA TYR A 53 -2.75 2.03 7.15
C TYR A 53 -1.99 2.59 5.95
N VAL A 54 -0.79 3.11 6.24
CA VAL A 54 0.12 3.70 5.24
C VAL A 54 1.46 2.98 5.29
N ALA A 55 2.19 3.03 4.18
CA ALA A 55 3.55 2.51 4.12
C ALA A 55 4.48 3.36 5.00
N ALA A 56 5.09 2.76 6.00
CA ALA A 56 6.08 3.41 6.88
C ALA A 56 7.42 3.62 6.16
N THR A 57 7.76 2.71 5.25
CA THR A 57 8.92 2.73 4.35
C THR A 57 8.47 2.29 2.97
N ASP A 58 9.36 2.37 1.97
CA ASP A 58 9.08 1.77 0.66
C ASP A 58 8.91 0.26 0.79
N ILE A 59 7.81 -0.28 0.23
CA ILE A 59 7.53 -1.71 0.23
C ILE A 59 7.68 -2.21 -1.21
N PRO A 60 8.65 -3.07 -1.49
CA PRO A 60 8.85 -3.58 -2.84
C PRO A 60 7.71 -4.53 -3.24
N ARG A 61 7.47 -4.63 -4.53
CA ARG A 61 6.57 -5.63 -5.11
C ARG A 61 7.05 -7.04 -4.79
N GLY A 62 6.12 -7.93 -4.47
CA GLY A 62 6.44 -9.32 -4.12
C GLY A 62 6.81 -9.54 -2.67
N GLU A 63 6.80 -8.49 -1.84
CA GLU A 63 7.03 -8.61 -0.40
C GLU A 63 5.82 -9.25 0.29
N GLU A 64 6.05 -10.29 1.08
CA GLU A 64 5.03 -10.90 1.93
C GLU A 64 4.97 -10.15 3.26
N LEU A 65 3.81 -9.60 3.61
CA LEU A 65 3.58 -8.93 4.88
C LEU A 65 3.30 -9.98 5.97
N THR A 66 4.30 -10.21 6.81
CA THR A 66 4.26 -11.20 7.90
C THR A 66 4.08 -10.52 9.25
N GLN A 67 3.83 -11.30 10.30
CA GLN A 67 3.79 -10.77 11.67
C GLN A 67 5.14 -10.19 12.11
N GLU A 68 6.24 -10.63 11.51
CA GLU A 68 7.59 -10.23 11.89
C GLU A 68 8.01 -8.89 11.25
N ASN A 69 7.55 -8.61 10.01
CA ASN A 69 7.98 -7.43 9.25
C ASN A 69 6.92 -6.32 9.10
N ILE A 70 5.66 -6.59 9.44
CA ILE A 70 4.57 -5.65 9.19
C ILE A 70 4.75 -4.33 9.94
N GLU A 71 5.37 -4.35 11.13
CA GLU A 71 5.61 -3.13 11.93
C GLU A 71 6.67 -2.23 11.31
N ASP A 72 7.58 -2.79 10.51
CA ASP A 72 8.60 -2.05 9.78
C ASP A 72 8.03 -1.40 8.51
N TYR A 73 7.02 -2.04 7.92
CA TYR A 73 6.43 -1.62 6.65
C TYR A 73 5.16 -0.79 6.78
N VAL A 74 4.37 -0.96 7.85
CA VAL A 74 3.01 -0.44 7.92
C VAL A 74 2.77 0.30 9.23
N MET A 75 2.24 1.51 9.13
CA MET A 75 1.85 2.31 10.31
C MET A 75 0.42 2.85 10.17
N PRO A 76 -0.31 3.00 11.29
CA PRO A 76 -1.61 3.66 11.28
C PRO A 76 -1.46 5.17 11.09
N LEU A 77 -2.37 5.78 10.35
CA LEU A 77 -2.46 7.22 10.16
C LEU A 77 -3.92 7.65 10.13
N GLU A 78 -4.25 8.68 10.92
CA GLU A 78 -5.55 9.33 10.86
C GLU A 78 -5.57 10.38 9.75
N ILE A 79 -6.43 10.21 8.75
CA ILE A 79 -6.62 11.17 7.65
C ILE A 79 -8.09 11.57 7.54
N ASP A 80 -8.35 12.68 6.86
CA ASP A 80 -9.71 13.17 6.60
C ASP A 80 -10.48 12.11 5.80
N GLN A 81 -11.63 11.68 6.32
CA GLN A 81 -12.45 10.63 5.72
C GLN A 81 -12.81 10.92 4.25
N ARG A 82 -12.89 12.20 3.86
CA ARG A 82 -13.24 12.60 2.49
C ARG A 82 -12.17 12.27 1.45
N ILE A 83 -10.93 12.12 1.88
CA ILE A 83 -9.79 11.79 1.01
C ILE A 83 -9.34 10.33 1.15
N VAL A 84 -10.00 9.55 2.01
CA VAL A 84 -9.70 8.12 2.17
C VAL A 84 -10.13 7.37 0.91
N PRO A 85 -9.23 6.64 0.24
CA PRO A 85 -9.62 5.73 -0.83
C PRO A 85 -10.67 4.72 -0.37
N VAL A 86 -11.63 4.39 -1.23
CA VAL A 86 -12.71 3.44 -0.87
C VAL A 86 -12.15 2.07 -0.47
N THR A 87 -11.05 1.66 -1.12
CA THR A 87 -10.36 0.38 -0.92
C THR A 87 -9.23 0.46 0.10
N ALA A 88 -9.09 1.60 0.84
CA ALA A 88 -8.07 1.76 1.86
C ALA A 88 -8.21 0.71 2.97
N VAL A 89 -7.07 0.14 3.35
CA VAL A 89 -7.01 -0.82 4.44
C VAL A 89 -7.18 -0.08 5.77
N THR A 90 -8.17 -0.52 6.56
CA THR A 90 -8.51 0.02 7.88
C THR A 90 -8.32 -0.98 9.01
N ASP A 91 -7.91 -2.19 8.67
CA ASP A 91 -7.60 -3.26 9.61
C ASP A 91 -6.25 -3.87 9.25
N ARG A 92 -5.28 -3.72 10.16
CA ARG A 92 -3.92 -4.25 9.97
C ARG A 92 -3.89 -5.76 9.82
N ASP A 93 -4.75 -6.45 10.55
CA ASP A 93 -4.76 -7.90 10.56
C ASP A 93 -5.16 -8.47 9.19
N SER A 94 -5.90 -7.69 8.40
CA SER A 94 -6.25 -8.04 7.03
C SER A 94 -5.06 -8.05 6.06
N LEU A 95 -3.92 -7.48 6.46
CA LEU A 95 -2.68 -7.47 5.68
C LEU A 95 -1.78 -8.69 5.93
N TYR A 96 -1.99 -9.44 7.01
CA TYR A 96 -1.15 -10.60 7.29
C TYR A 96 -1.26 -11.68 6.22
N GLY A 97 -0.09 -12.15 5.77
CA GLY A 97 0.02 -13.18 4.73
C GLY A 97 -0.34 -12.67 3.33
N ARG A 98 -0.50 -11.34 3.15
CA ARG A 98 -0.69 -10.76 1.83
C ARG A 98 0.66 -10.42 1.20
N ILE A 99 0.71 -10.49 -0.11
CA ILE A 99 1.89 -10.18 -0.93
C ILE A 99 1.60 -8.93 -1.74
N THR A 100 2.53 -8.00 -1.77
CA THR A 100 2.42 -6.77 -2.57
C THR A 100 2.48 -7.09 -4.07
N VAL A 101 1.57 -6.52 -4.86
CA VAL A 101 1.52 -6.72 -6.33
C VAL A 101 2.09 -5.53 -7.10
N CYS A 102 2.46 -4.47 -6.40
CA CYS A 102 3.15 -3.28 -6.93
C CYS A 102 4.11 -2.73 -5.89
N ASP A 103 5.04 -1.87 -6.31
CA ASP A 103 5.87 -1.09 -5.40
C ASP A 103 4.99 -0.05 -4.69
N ILE A 104 5.10 0.04 -3.36
CA ILE A 104 4.32 0.97 -2.54
C ILE A 104 5.30 1.95 -1.91
N GLY A 105 5.27 3.21 -2.37
CA GLY A 105 6.16 4.25 -1.85
C GLY A 105 5.79 4.66 -0.41
N GLN A 106 6.79 5.04 0.37
CA GLN A 106 6.63 5.56 1.73
C GLN A 106 5.54 6.64 1.82
N GLY A 107 4.68 6.57 2.82
CA GLY A 107 3.57 7.50 3.05
C GLY A 107 2.32 7.24 2.20
N SER A 108 2.35 6.27 1.27
CA SER A 108 1.18 5.88 0.49
C SER A 108 0.14 5.18 1.35
N VAL A 109 -1.14 5.52 1.18
CA VAL A 109 -2.25 4.77 1.79
C VAL A 109 -2.31 3.39 1.14
N ILE A 110 -2.22 2.34 1.96
CA ILE A 110 -2.30 0.96 1.48
C ILE A 110 -3.76 0.64 1.12
N THR A 111 -3.98 0.15 -0.10
CA THR A 111 -5.29 -0.29 -0.57
C THR A 111 -5.31 -1.79 -0.81
N GLY A 112 -6.51 -2.39 -0.76
CA GLY A 112 -6.67 -3.83 -1.01
C GLY A 112 -6.16 -4.28 -2.38
N GLU A 113 -6.12 -3.37 -3.36
CA GLU A 113 -5.66 -3.64 -4.73
C GLU A 113 -4.12 -3.69 -4.85
N MET A 114 -3.40 -3.10 -3.88
CA MET A 114 -1.93 -3.12 -3.83
C MET A 114 -1.37 -4.42 -3.28
N THR A 115 -2.24 -5.27 -2.75
CA THR A 115 -1.83 -6.54 -2.14
C THR A 115 -2.76 -7.68 -2.56
N GLU A 116 -2.22 -8.88 -2.75
CA GLU A 116 -3.01 -10.11 -2.96
C GLU A 116 -2.83 -11.06 -1.78
N GLY A 117 -3.91 -11.73 -1.38
CA GLY A 117 -3.82 -12.80 -0.40
C GLY A 117 -3.02 -13.98 -0.94
N LYS A 118 -2.21 -14.60 -0.11
CA LYS A 118 -1.45 -15.79 -0.50
C LYS A 118 -2.35 -16.90 -1.05
N GLU A 119 -3.54 -17.05 -0.49
CA GLU A 119 -4.56 -17.97 -1.00
C GLU A 119 -5.01 -17.66 -2.42
N GLN A 120 -5.10 -16.37 -2.80
CA GLN A 120 -5.44 -15.96 -4.16
C GLN A 120 -4.30 -16.23 -5.14
N ILE A 121 -3.04 -16.07 -4.66
CA ILE A 121 -1.84 -16.36 -5.45
C ILE A 121 -1.70 -17.86 -5.68
N LEU A 122 -1.91 -18.64 -4.62
CA LEU A 122 -1.82 -20.11 -4.69
C LEU A 122 -3.01 -20.74 -5.43
N GLY A 123 -4.14 -20.00 -5.51
CA GLY A 123 -5.33 -20.45 -6.23
C GLY A 123 -5.85 -21.80 -5.73
N GLU A 124 -6.13 -22.71 -6.68
CA GLU A 124 -6.62 -24.07 -6.41
C GLU A 124 -5.49 -25.09 -6.14
N MET A 125 -4.26 -24.64 -5.84
CA MET A 125 -3.17 -25.55 -5.53
C MET A 125 -3.46 -26.32 -4.24
N THR A 126 -3.43 -27.63 -4.31
CA THR A 126 -3.71 -28.49 -3.15
C THR A 126 -2.50 -28.57 -2.22
N GLU A 127 -1.31 -28.69 -2.79
CA GLU A 127 -0.03 -28.73 -2.09
C GLU A 127 0.93 -27.74 -2.76
N PRO A 128 0.86 -26.44 -2.45
CA PRO A 128 1.73 -25.45 -3.05
C PRO A 128 3.19 -25.67 -2.65
N VAL A 129 4.07 -25.71 -3.62
CA VAL A 129 5.52 -25.83 -3.44
C VAL A 129 6.22 -24.72 -4.24
N ILE A 130 7.45 -24.43 -3.86
CA ILE A 130 8.31 -23.54 -4.63
C ILE A 130 9.17 -24.40 -5.56
N ALA A 131 8.97 -24.25 -6.87
CA ALA A 131 9.77 -24.87 -7.89
C ALA A 131 10.67 -23.83 -8.58
N GLY A 132 11.94 -24.18 -8.78
CA GLY A 132 12.90 -23.28 -9.40
C GLY A 132 13.41 -23.80 -10.74
N PHE A 133 13.70 -22.89 -11.65
CA PHE A 133 14.42 -23.20 -12.88
C PHE A 133 15.51 -22.17 -13.17
N ARG A 134 16.50 -22.58 -13.93
CA ARG A 134 17.53 -21.70 -14.43
C ARG A 134 17.29 -21.43 -15.90
N ALA A 135 17.30 -20.16 -16.29
CA ALA A 135 17.33 -19.77 -17.69
C ALA A 135 18.73 -20.04 -18.26
N GLU A 136 18.79 -20.88 -19.31
CA GLU A 136 20.05 -21.16 -20.03
C GLU A 136 20.45 -19.95 -20.89
N ASP A 137 19.47 -19.19 -21.36
CA ASP A 137 19.64 -17.93 -22.07
C ASP A 137 18.62 -16.87 -21.58
N LEU A 138 18.86 -15.60 -21.91
CA LEU A 138 18.00 -14.50 -21.50
C LEU A 138 16.57 -14.60 -22.09
N TYR A 139 16.39 -15.27 -23.24
CA TYR A 139 15.07 -15.46 -23.85
C TYR A 139 14.16 -16.35 -23.01
N GLN A 140 14.73 -17.24 -22.22
CA GLN A 140 13.98 -18.10 -21.30
C GLN A 140 13.50 -17.36 -20.05
N ALA A 141 14.00 -16.16 -19.80
CA ALA A 141 13.61 -15.30 -18.67
C ALA A 141 13.11 -13.94 -19.17
N VAL A 142 12.49 -13.88 -20.36
CA VAL A 142 11.92 -12.65 -20.94
C VAL A 142 12.97 -11.53 -21.02
N GLY A 143 14.17 -11.84 -21.53
CA GLY A 143 15.27 -10.87 -21.56
C GLY A 143 15.90 -10.55 -20.19
N GLY A 144 15.59 -11.34 -19.16
CA GLY A 144 16.06 -11.12 -17.80
C GLY A 144 15.26 -10.09 -16.99
N VAL A 145 14.12 -9.62 -17.51
CA VAL A 145 13.30 -8.57 -16.87
C VAL A 145 12.29 -9.09 -15.86
N LEU A 146 12.27 -10.39 -15.58
CA LEU A 146 11.40 -10.96 -14.58
C LEU A 146 11.77 -10.47 -13.19
N ARG A 147 10.74 -10.21 -12.36
CA ARG A 147 10.87 -9.83 -10.94
C ARG A 147 9.88 -10.62 -10.08
N ALA A 148 10.13 -10.68 -8.79
CA ALA A 148 9.15 -11.23 -7.84
C ALA A 148 7.80 -10.50 -8.02
N GLY A 149 6.69 -11.23 -7.85
CA GLY A 149 5.36 -10.68 -8.08
C GLY A 149 4.89 -10.65 -9.53
N ASP A 150 5.74 -11.00 -10.51
CA ASP A 150 5.29 -11.14 -11.90
C ASP A 150 4.41 -12.37 -12.08
N ARG A 151 3.48 -12.29 -13.06
CA ARG A 151 2.73 -13.45 -13.52
C ARG A 151 3.23 -13.88 -14.88
N ILE A 152 3.38 -15.20 -15.06
CA ILE A 152 3.99 -15.78 -16.25
C ILE A 152 3.19 -16.95 -16.78
N HIS A 153 3.36 -17.20 -18.08
CA HIS A 153 3.05 -18.49 -18.72
C HIS A 153 4.35 -19.18 -19.07
N ILE A 154 4.39 -20.50 -18.94
CA ILE A 154 5.52 -21.32 -19.33
C ILE A 154 5.09 -22.29 -20.44
N TYR A 155 5.77 -22.19 -21.56
CA TYR A 155 5.65 -23.08 -22.70
C TYR A 155 6.82 -24.05 -22.73
N CYS A 156 6.58 -25.27 -23.16
CA CYS A 156 7.62 -26.26 -23.44
C CYS A 156 7.81 -26.42 -24.92
N ILE A 157 9.05 -26.34 -25.37
CA ILE A 157 9.43 -26.63 -26.74
C ILE A 157 10.17 -27.96 -26.76
N ASP A 158 9.66 -28.92 -27.55
CA ASP A 158 10.35 -30.18 -27.78
C ASP A 158 11.56 -29.92 -28.72
N LYS A 159 12.76 -30.17 -28.19
CA LYS A 159 14.01 -29.94 -28.96
C LYS A 159 14.12 -30.81 -30.21
N ASP A 160 13.45 -31.97 -30.24
CA ASP A 160 13.53 -32.90 -31.34
C ASP A 160 12.56 -32.54 -32.48
N LYS A 161 11.52 -31.79 -32.21
CA LYS A 161 10.48 -31.44 -33.16
C LYS A 161 10.47 -29.98 -33.59
N GLU A 162 11.20 -29.12 -32.87
CA GLU A 162 11.16 -27.65 -33.00
C GLU A 162 9.73 -27.07 -32.93
N GLU A 163 8.77 -27.83 -32.38
CA GLU A 163 7.38 -27.45 -32.23
C GLU A 163 7.02 -27.28 -30.78
N PHE A 164 6.07 -26.38 -30.53
CA PHE A 164 5.45 -26.29 -29.18
C PHE A 164 4.75 -27.60 -28.86
N SER A 165 4.94 -28.14 -27.67
CA SER A 165 4.32 -29.38 -27.23
C SER A 165 2.83 -29.23 -26.90
N GLY A 166 2.11 -28.38 -27.65
CA GLY A 166 0.66 -28.13 -27.53
C GLY A 166 0.26 -26.71 -27.95
N GLU A 167 -1.04 -26.54 -28.20
CA GLU A 167 -1.62 -25.23 -28.55
C GLU A 167 -1.63 -24.23 -27.38
N ASN A 168 -1.53 -24.75 -26.17
CA ASN A 168 -1.61 -23.94 -24.90
C ASN A 168 -0.28 -24.02 -24.14
N PRO A 169 0.01 -23.00 -23.29
CA PRO A 169 1.09 -23.07 -22.31
C PRO A 169 0.95 -24.31 -21.42
N GLY A 170 2.06 -24.99 -21.16
CA GLY A 170 2.07 -26.12 -20.23
C GLY A 170 1.62 -25.71 -18.82
N TRP A 171 2.01 -24.49 -18.42
CA TRP A 171 1.60 -23.89 -17.14
C TRP A 171 1.20 -22.43 -17.35
N GLN A 172 0.05 -22.08 -16.79
CA GLN A 172 -0.56 -20.77 -16.99
C GLN A 172 -0.65 -20.00 -15.67
N ASN A 173 -0.54 -18.67 -15.75
CA ASN A 173 -0.76 -17.74 -14.66
C ASN A 173 0.02 -18.07 -13.39
N LEU A 174 1.27 -18.53 -13.56
CA LEU A 174 2.14 -18.82 -12.43
C LEU A 174 2.67 -17.51 -11.83
N PHE A 175 2.72 -17.47 -10.51
CA PHE A 175 3.29 -16.36 -9.77
C PHE A 175 4.78 -16.58 -9.54
N VAL A 176 5.60 -15.57 -9.90
CA VAL A 176 7.04 -15.55 -9.63
C VAL A 176 7.25 -15.20 -8.16
N GLN A 177 7.71 -16.18 -7.39
CA GLN A 177 7.96 -16.00 -5.97
C GLN A 177 9.24 -15.19 -5.75
N GLN A 178 10.33 -15.49 -6.46
CA GLN A 178 11.63 -14.84 -6.32
C GLN A 178 12.46 -15.00 -7.57
N VAL A 179 13.35 -14.05 -7.82
CA VAL A 179 14.33 -14.14 -8.91
C VAL A 179 15.74 -13.88 -8.39
N PHE A 180 16.73 -14.47 -9.08
CA PHE A 180 18.12 -14.40 -8.67
C PHE A 180 19.02 -14.13 -9.90
N ASP A 181 20.15 -13.50 -9.63
CA ASP A 181 21.22 -13.31 -10.60
C ASP A 181 22.00 -14.61 -10.88
N GLN A 182 23.03 -14.54 -11.70
CA GLN A 182 23.90 -15.69 -12.03
C GLN A 182 24.59 -16.25 -10.77
N SER A 183 24.94 -15.41 -9.82
CA SER A 183 25.64 -15.78 -8.58
C SER A 183 24.70 -16.35 -7.52
N GLY A 184 23.41 -16.20 -7.68
CA GLY A 184 22.38 -16.65 -6.74
C GLY A 184 21.99 -15.59 -5.72
N ASN A 185 22.33 -14.33 -5.96
CA ASN A 185 21.85 -13.22 -5.14
C ASN A 185 20.42 -12.89 -5.55
N ILE A 186 19.59 -12.54 -4.58
CA ILE A 186 18.22 -12.04 -4.81
C ILE A 186 18.31 -10.72 -5.60
N ILE A 187 17.45 -10.59 -6.61
CA ILE A 187 17.31 -9.35 -7.37
C ILE A 187 16.09 -8.61 -6.80
N PRO A 188 16.29 -7.42 -6.21
CA PRO A 188 15.19 -6.57 -5.77
C PRO A 188 14.28 -6.16 -6.93
N CYS A 189 13.02 -5.87 -6.67
CA CYS A 189 12.06 -5.50 -7.71
C CYS A 189 12.39 -4.18 -8.40
N GLU A 190 12.97 -3.24 -7.66
CA GLU A 190 13.44 -1.94 -8.14
C GLU A 190 14.70 -2.01 -9.01
N ASP A 191 15.45 -3.11 -8.96
CA ASP A 191 16.62 -3.30 -9.82
C ASP A 191 16.19 -3.67 -11.25
N THR A 192 16.21 -2.70 -12.14
CA THR A 192 15.86 -2.88 -13.56
C THR A 192 17.06 -3.26 -14.44
N THR A 193 18.25 -3.35 -13.88
CA THR A 193 19.52 -3.52 -14.61
C THR A 193 20.06 -4.94 -14.56
N THR A 194 19.93 -5.61 -13.42
CA THR A 194 20.42 -6.97 -13.22
C THR A 194 19.51 -7.99 -13.90
N PRO A 195 20.00 -8.81 -14.84
CA PRO A 195 19.17 -9.81 -15.51
C PRO A 195 18.87 -11.00 -14.59
N ALA A 196 17.59 -11.36 -14.48
CA ALA A 196 17.14 -12.57 -13.81
C ALA A 196 17.62 -13.82 -14.57
N GLN A 197 18.26 -14.76 -13.89
CA GLN A 197 18.76 -16.01 -14.45
C GLN A 197 18.23 -17.25 -13.73
N ARG A 198 17.79 -17.11 -12.50
CA ARG A 198 17.10 -18.16 -11.76
C ARG A 198 15.77 -17.62 -11.30
N VAL A 199 14.73 -18.41 -11.45
CA VAL A 199 13.35 -18.01 -11.17
C VAL A 199 12.71 -19.08 -10.30
N ASN A 200 12.17 -18.67 -9.18
CA ASN A 200 11.32 -19.46 -8.33
C ASN A 200 9.85 -19.12 -8.60
N ILE A 201 9.01 -20.14 -8.68
CA ILE A 201 7.57 -20.03 -8.93
C ILE A 201 6.81 -20.85 -7.91
N TYR A 202 5.57 -20.46 -7.62
CA TYR A 202 4.65 -21.38 -6.95
C TYR A 202 4.08 -22.37 -7.95
N LEU A 203 4.09 -23.64 -7.57
CA LEU A 203 3.58 -24.75 -8.37
C LEU A 203 2.86 -25.74 -7.46
N ASP A 204 1.81 -26.39 -7.97
CA ASP A 204 1.18 -27.50 -7.24
C ASP A 204 2.10 -28.73 -7.30
N ASN A 205 2.31 -29.38 -6.17
CA ASN A 205 3.19 -30.54 -6.02
C ASN A 205 2.90 -31.65 -7.04
N LYS A 206 1.64 -31.86 -7.41
CA LYS A 206 1.25 -32.83 -8.44
C LYS A 206 1.87 -32.56 -9.83
N ASN A 207 2.24 -31.31 -10.09
CA ASN A 207 2.80 -30.88 -11.39
C ASN A 207 4.34 -30.86 -11.41
N VAL A 208 5.00 -31.05 -10.27
CA VAL A 208 6.46 -30.91 -10.14
C VAL A 208 7.22 -31.92 -11.01
N GLU A 209 6.79 -33.18 -10.99
CA GLU A 209 7.45 -34.23 -11.79
C GLU A 209 7.35 -33.93 -13.29
N GLU A 210 6.18 -33.53 -13.75
CA GLU A 210 5.97 -33.13 -15.15
C GLU A 210 6.79 -31.90 -15.52
N PHE A 211 6.81 -30.90 -14.65
CA PHE A 211 7.59 -29.69 -14.83
C PHE A 211 9.08 -30.00 -15.06
N TYR A 212 9.71 -30.73 -14.13
CA TYR A 212 11.12 -31.06 -14.24
C TYR A 212 11.42 -32.05 -15.37
N ARG A 213 10.49 -32.94 -15.70
CA ARG A 213 10.63 -33.83 -16.86
C ARG A 213 10.66 -33.03 -18.20
N ASN A 214 9.79 -32.04 -18.33
CA ASN A 214 9.77 -31.17 -19.50
C ASN A 214 10.99 -30.24 -19.54
N LEU A 215 11.43 -29.75 -18.40
CA LEU A 215 12.66 -28.96 -18.29
C LEU A 215 13.89 -29.77 -18.75
N ALA A 216 13.94 -31.07 -18.44
CA ALA A 216 15.06 -31.94 -18.82
C ALA A 216 15.03 -32.33 -20.32
N LYS A 217 13.85 -32.50 -20.92
CA LYS A 217 13.69 -32.91 -22.31
C LYS A 217 13.77 -31.77 -23.32
N GLY A 218 13.27 -30.61 -22.93
CA GLY A 218 13.08 -29.50 -23.82
C GLY A 218 13.68 -28.21 -23.31
N SER A 219 13.34 -27.12 -23.95
CA SER A 219 13.60 -25.80 -23.48
C SER A 219 12.30 -25.11 -23.05
N LEU A 220 12.34 -24.43 -21.92
CA LEU A 220 11.22 -23.59 -21.48
C LEU A 220 11.25 -22.28 -22.24
N ARG A 221 10.07 -21.75 -22.51
CA ARG A 221 9.85 -20.37 -22.97
C ARG A 221 8.88 -19.71 -22.03
N VAL A 222 9.34 -18.65 -21.44
CA VAL A 222 8.56 -17.89 -20.47
C VAL A 222 7.99 -16.63 -21.13
N VAL A 223 6.74 -16.38 -20.89
CA VAL A 223 6.05 -15.16 -21.32
C VAL A 223 5.54 -14.46 -20.07
N LYS A 224 5.89 -13.19 -19.91
CA LYS A 224 5.37 -12.33 -18.84
C LYS A 224 3.99 -11.82 -19.22
N ILE A 225 3.04 -11.94 -18.32
CA ILE A 225 1.70 -11.35 -18.45
C ILE A 225 1.82 -9.86 -18.13
N CYS A 226 1.34 -9.03 -19.05
CA CYS A 226 1.23 -7.58 -18.83
C CYS A 226 -0.18 -7.30 -18.29
N ASN A 227 -0.26 -6.79 -17.07
CA ASN A 227 -1.51 -6.33 -16.44
C ASN A 227 -1.67 -4.82 -16.65
#